data_9701b3c29e24e612a2416d550472dc58
#
_entry.id   9701b3c29e24e612a2416d550472dc58
#
_cell.length_a   1.000
_cell.length_b   1.000
_cell.length_c   1.000
_cell.angle_alpha   90.00
_cell.angle_beta   90.00
_cell.angle_gamma   90.00
#
_symmetry.space_group_name_H-M   'P 1'
#
loop_
_entity.id
_entity.type
_entity.pdbx_description
1 polymer ?
#
loop_
_entity_poly.entity_id
_entity_poly.type
_entity_poly.pdbx_seq_one_letter_code
_entity_poly.pdbx_strand_id
1 'polypeptide(L)'
;DLSMNGYSTIGHHFGFSTLGDNPVYERMYDAALLSTGSTMFAAKLIAENQMDRVFNISGGLHHAAPDHASGFCIFNDPALAIKFLLNSGKRVAYIDIDAHHGDGVQNAFYDNDQVLTISLHESGQYLFPGTGFVNESGHPPGIGYAVNIPLFPYTGDDIYVETFKSVVLPLVRTFGPDVLITQLGVDSYHTDPLTHLQLTTRGFLDVIQLFSDMQLPWLALGGGGYDVGAVARCWSLAYGQMIGLTLPNNIPTDLVQFTGTDQDDASVTAGVVKTTNGFLDNGTDPLLTGELETTGSTSGYSFALPGAEALFQAALIPQFTHNPSLLEGY
;
A
#
# COMPACT_ATOMS: atom_id res chain seq x y z
N ASP A 1 -20.78 -18.85 0.37
CA ASP A 1 -19.60 -19.28 -0.40
C ASP A 1 -19.75 -18.83 -1.85
N LEU A 2 -19.39 -17.56 -2.10
CA LEU A 2 -19.50 -16.93 -3.42
C LEU A 2 -18.39 -17.38 -4.39
N SER A 3 -17.31 -17.97 -3.86
CA SER A 3 -16.11 -18.35 -4.62
C SER A 3 -16.28 -19.56 -5.54
N MET A 4 -17.32 -20.36 -5.34
CA MET A 4 -17.49 -21.64 -6.04
C MET A 4 -18.67 -21.70 -7.03
N ASN A 5 -19.65 -20.79 -6.98
CA ASN A 5 -20.91 -20.93 -7.71
C ASN A 5 -21.28 -19.76 -8.64
N GLY A 6 -20.33 -18.92 -8.99
CA GLY A 6 -20.61 -17.79 -9.88
C GLY A 6 -21.52 -16.74 -9.23
N TYR A 7 -21.54 -15.59 -9.84
CA TYR A 7 -22.17 -14.38 -9.35
C TYR A 7 -23.66 -14.56 -9.09
N SER A 8 -24.03 -14.50 -7.84
CA SER A 8 -25.42 -14.29 -7.44
C SER A 8 -25.69 -12.79 -7.32
N THR A 9 -26.96 -12.39 -7.42
CA THR A 9 -27.41 -11.03 -7.09
C THR A 9 -26.96 -10.57 -5.69
N ILE A 10 -26.71 -11.51 -4.78
CA ILE A 10 -26.16 -11.29 -3.45
C ILE A 10 -24.70 -10.76 -3.54
N GLY A 11 -23.87 -11.29 -4.44
CA GLY A 11 -22.48 -10.82 -4.60
C GLY A 11 -22.38 -9.34 -4.96
N HIS A 12 -23.26 -8.85 -5.84
CA HIS A 12 -23.31 -7.43 -6.19
C HIS A 12 -23.65 -6.52 -5.01
N HIS A 13 -24.49 -6.98 -4.09
CA HIS A 13 -24.82 -6.23 -2.89
C HIS A 13 -23.61 -6.00 -1.98
N PHE A 14 -22.65 -6.93 -2.00
CA PHE A 14 -21.40 -6.84 -1.24
C PHE A 14 -20.20 -6.34 -2.06
N GLY A 15 -20.44 -5.67 -3.19
CA GLY A 15 -19.40 -5.07 -4.01
C GLY A 15 -18.66 -6.02 -4.95
N PHE A 16 -19.09 -7.29 -5.08
CA PHE A 16 -18.49 -8.26 -5.98
C PHE A 16 -19.17 -8.30 -7.35
N SER A 17 -18.40 -8.27 -8.41
CA SER A 17 -18.91 -8.24 -9.79
C SER A 17 -17.93 -8.87 -10.77
N THR A 18 -18.44 -9.52 -11.82
CA THR A 18 -17.61 -10.10 -12.90
C THR A 18 -16.90 -9.05 -13.73
N LEU A 19 -17.46 -7.85 -13.82
CA LEU A 19 -16.98 -6.76 -14.67
C LEU A 19 -16.54 -5.52 -13.86
N GLY A 20 -16.59 -5.62 -12.53
CA GLY A 20 -16.19 -4.55 -11.62
C GLY A 20 -14.82 -4.78 -11.01
N ASP A 21 -14.46 -3.93 -10.06
CA ASP A 21 -13.15 -3.87 -9.42
C ASP A 21 -12.86 -5.07 -8.51
N ASN A 22 -13.90 -5.77 -8.06
CA ASN A 22 -13.77 -6.90 -7.14
C ASN A 22 -14.36 -8.18 -7.74
N PRO A 23 -13.69 -8.80 -8.73
CA PRO A 23 -14.12 -10.09 -9.26
C PRO A 23 -13.94 -11.18 -8.21
N VAL A 24 -14.88 -12.15 -8.20
CA VAL A 24 -14.73 -13.34 -7.36
C VAL A 24 -13.72 -14.29 -8.00
N TYR A 25 -12.76 -14.76 -7.23
CA TYR A 25 -11.76 -15.74 -7.65
C TYR A 25 -11.59 -16.84 -6.61
N GLU A 26 -11.03 -17.96 -7.02
CA GLU A 26 -10.78 -19.09 -6.14
C GLU A 26 -9.86 -18.70 -4.99
N ARG A 27 -10.21 -19.07 -3.75
CA ARG A 27 -9.46 -18.78 -2.52
C ARG A 27 -9.32 -17.30 -2.17
N MET A 28 -10.13 -16.41 -2.74
CA MET A 28 -10.06 -14.97 -2.44
C MET A 28 -10.23 -14.68 -0.93
N TYR A 29 -11.09 -15.46 -0.24
CA TYR A 29 -11.30 -15.30 1.19
C TYR A 29 -10.03 -15.64 1.99
N ASP A 30 -9.38 -16.76 1.66
CA ASP A 30 -8.13 -17.18 2.32
C ASP A 30 -7.02 -16.14 2.09
N ALA A 31 -6.90 -15.63 0.88
CA ALA A 31 -5.91 -14.60 0.53
C ALA A 31 -6.16 -13.29 1.30
N ALA A 32 -7.42 -12.84 1.36
CA ALA A 32 -7.79 -11.64 2.10
C ALA A 32 -7.57 -11.80 3.61
N LEU A 33 -7.88 -12.98 4.18
CA LEU A 33 -7.61 -13.28 5.58
C LEU A 33 -6.10 -13.28 5.89
N LEU A 34 -5.28 -13.84 5.00
CA LEU A 34 -3.83 -13.88 5.20
C LEU A 34 -3.23 -12.48 5.20
N SER A 35 -3.60 -11.65 4.22
CA SER A 35 -3.16 -10.26 4.15
C SER A 35 -3.56 -9.48 5.39
N THR A 36 -4.85 -9.54 5.75
CA THR A 36 -5.40 -8.85 6.93
C THR A 36 -4.78 -9.37 8.23
N GLY A 37 -4.65 -10.68 8.36
CA GLY A 37 -4.03 -11.32 9.54
C GLY A 37 -2.58 -10.89 9.73
N SER A 38 -1.83 -10.69 8.63
CA SER A 38 -0.46 -10.19 8.69
C SER A 38 -0.39 -8.74 9.20
N THR A 39 -1.31 -7.88 8.77
CA THR A 39 -1.44 -6.50 9.28
C THR A 39 -1.83 -6.49 10.75
N MET A 40 -2.78 -7.33 11.16
CA MET A 40 -3.20 -7.45 12.56
C MET A 40 -2.06 -7.94 13.45
N PHE A 41 -1.27 -8.90 12.98
CA PHE A 41 -0.10 -9.37 13.69
C PHE A 41 0.97 -8.27 13.83
N ALA A 42 1.21 -7.51 12.77
CA ALA A 42 2.11 -6.36 12.79
C ALA A 42 1.65 -5.30 13.81
N ALA A 43 0.36 -4.97 13.84
CA ALA A 43 -0.22 -4.05 14.82
C ALA A 43 -0.06 -4.58 16.25
N LYS A 44 -0.18 -5.88 16.48
CA LYS A 44 0.06 -6.52 17.78
C LYS A 44 1.52 -6.36 18.22
N LEU A 45 2.49 -6.62 17.34
CA LEU A 45 3.92 -6.45 17.65
C LEU A 45 4.25 -5.02 18.09
N ILE A 46 3.64 -4.03 17.42
CA ILE A 46 3.78 -2.60 17.78
C ILE A 46 3.12 -2.32 19.14
N ALA A 47 1.87 -2.76 19.35
CA ALA A 47 1.14 -2.52 20.59
C ALA A 47 1.83 -3.08 21.83
N GLU A 48 2.45 -4.26 21.68
CA GLU A 48 3.20 -4.96 22.74
C GLU A 48 4.65 -4.48 22.88
N ASN A 49 5.07 -3.46 22.11
CA ASN A 49 6.44 -2.92 22.06
C ASN A 49 7.50 -4.00 21.76
N GLN A 50 7.13 -5.01 20.95
CA GLN A 50 8.06 -6.04 20.50
C GLN A 50 8.85 -5.57 19.29
N MET A 51 8.27 -4.68 18.47
CA MET A 51 8.89 -4.08 17.30
C MET A 51 8.50 -2.60 17.21
N ASP A 52 9.46 -1.77 16.82
CA ASP A 52 9.22 -0.34 16.57
C ASP A 52 8.84 -0.03 15.13
N ARG A 53 9.19 -0.91 14.20
CA ARG A 53 8.92 -0.76 12.75
C ARG A 53 8.56 -2.10 12.16
N VAL A 54 7.44 -2.15 11.45
CA VAL A 54 6.97 -3.34 10.74
C VAL A 54 6.43 -2.93 9.37
N PHE A 55 6.73 -3.71 8.34
CA PHE A 55 6.19 -3.48 7.00
C PHE A 55 5.44 -4.73 6.50
N ASN A 56 4.14 -4.61 6.29
CA ASN A 56 3.34 -5.61 5.59
C ASN A 56 3.04 -5.14 4.17
N ILE A 57 3.79 -5.62 3.19
CA ILE A 57 3.63 -5.24 1.78
C ILE A 57 2.33 -5.73 1.14
N SER A 58 1.65 -6.73 1.73
CA SER A 58 0.37 -7.24 1.23
C SER A 58 -0.85 -6.54 1.85
N GLY A 59 -0.64 -5.65 2.82
CA GLY A 59 -1.66 -4.82 3.42
C GLY A 59 -1.91 -3.51 2.68
N GLY A 60 -2.70 -2.63 3.29
CA GLY A 60 -3.02 -1.31 2.72
C GLY A 60 -4.29 -1.30 1.88
N LEU A 61 -5.20 -2.23 2.12
CA LEU A 61 -6.46 -2.40 1.38
C LEU A 61 -7.52 -1.41 1.89
N HIS A 62 -7.34 -0.14 1.56
CA HIS A 62 -7.95 1.03 2.20
C HIS A 62 -9.38 1.37 1.72
N HIS A 63 -9.88 0.74 0.65
CA HIS A 63 -11.19 1.08 0.08
C HIS A 63 -12.35 0.24 0.63
N ALA A 64 -12.10 -0.94 1.20
CA ALA A 64 -13.20 -1.79 1.66
C ALA A 64 -14.01 -1.10 2.76
N ALA A 65 -15.33 -1.16 2.63
CA ALA A 65 -16.30 -0.65 3.59
C ALA A 65 -16.70 -1.75 4.59
N PRO A 66 -17.42 -1.40 5.67
CA PRO A 66 -17.87 -2.40 6.65
C PRO A 66 -18.78 -3.49 6.06
N ASP A 67 -19.49 -3.19 4.98
CA ASP A 67 -20.54 -4.03 4.39
C ASP A 67 -20.30 -4.40 2.93
N HIS A 68 -19.26 -3.86 2.28
CA HIS A 68 -18.96 -4.21 0.88
C HIS A 68 -17.49 -4.03 0.52
N ALA A 69 -17.04 -4.82 -0.45
CA ALA A 69 -15.74 -4.71 -1.09
C ALA A 69 -15.75 -3.54 -2.09
N SER A 70 -14.63 -2.84 -2.24
CA SER A 70 -14.46 -1.70 -3.14
C SER A 70 -13.00 -1.57 -3.55
N GLY A 71 -12.71 -1.05 -4.76
CA GLY A 71 -11.37 -0.70 -5.21
C GLY A 71 -10.34 -1.80 -4.99
N PHE A 72 -10.61 -3.03 -5.42
CA PHE A 72 -9.80 -4.24 -5.23
C PHE A 72 -9.68 -4.74 -3.78
N CYS A 73 -10.28 -4.03 -2.80
CA CYS A 73 -10.17 -4.33 -1.39
C CYS A 73 -11.36 -5.16 -0.91
N ILE A 74 -11.07 -6.32 -0.28
CA ILE A 74 -12.08 -7.21 0.30
C ILE A 74 -12.27 -6.92 1.78
N PHE A 75 -11.18 -6.81 2.54
CA PHE A 75 -11.17 -6.38 3.93
C PHE A 75 -10.29 -5.15 4.08
N ASN A 76 -10.70 -4.22 4.93
CA ASN A 76 -9.94 -3.03 5.24
C ASN A 76 -8.96 -3.30 6.38
N ASP A 77 -7.81 -3.88 6.05
CA ASP A 77 -6.79 -4.22 7.03
C ASP A 77 -6.22 -3.00 7.78
N PRO A 78 -6.00 -1.81 7.14
CA PRO A 78 -5.62 -0.60 7.87
C PRO A 78 -6.64 -0.22 8.94
N ALA A 79 -7.94 -0.23 8.61
CA ALA A 79 -8.98 0.13 9.57
C ALA A 79 -9.05 -0.87 10.75
N LEU A 80 -8.86 -2.16 10.48
CA LEU A 80 -8.81 -3.17 11.52
C LEU A 80 -7.60 -2.99 12.45
N ALA A 81 -6.42 -2.71 11.90
CA ALA A 81 -5.21 -2.43 12.67
C ALA A 81 -5.37 -1.18 13.55
N ILE A 82 -5.92 -0.10 13.00
CA ILE A 82 -6.23 1.12 13.76
C ILE A 82 -7.18 0.80 14.91
N LYS A 83 -8.26 0.06 14.65
CA LYS A 83 -9.22 -0.33 15.69
C LYS A 83 -8.59 -1.14 16.79
N PHE A 84 -7.70 -2.07 16.45
CA PHE A 84 -6.95 -2.86 17.43
C PHE A 84 -6.05 -1.98 18.31
N LEU A 85 -5.33 -1.03 17.72
CA LEU A 85 -4.46 -0.11 18.44
C LEU A 85 -5.26 0.84 19.36
N LEU A 86 -6.41 1.33 18.91
CA LEU A 86 -7.34 2.10 19.75
C LEU A 86 -7.80 1.30 20.97
N ASN A 87 -8.16 0.03 20.79
CA ASN A 87 -8.56 -0.86 21.88
C ASN A 87 -7.40 -1.12 22.85
N SER A 88 -6.15 -0.94 22.39
CA SER A 88 -4.94 -1.01 23.22
C SER A 88 -4.58 0.35 23.87
N GLY A 89 -5.47 1.34 23.76
CA GLY A 89 -5.31 2.67 24.35
C GLY A 89 -4.34 3.60 23.60
N LYS A 90 -4.05 3.32 22.33
CA LYS A 90 -3.15 4.13 21.50
C LYS A 90 -3.92 5.16 20.67
N ARG A 91 -3.34 6.34 20.49
CA ARG A 91 -3.76 7.32 19.49
C ARG A 91 -3.01 7.05 18.19
N VAL A 92 -3.70 7.05 17.04
CA VAL A 92 -3.13 6.62 15.77
C VAL A 92 -3.18 7.74 14.74
N ALA A 93 -2.05 8.04 14.10
CA ALA A 93 -2.03 8.78 12.84
C ALA A 93 -1.96 7.76 11.69
N TYR A 94 -2.93 7.82 10.79
CA TYR A 94 -2.94 7.10 9.53
C TYR A 94 -2.64 8.08 8.40
N ILE A 95 -1.57 7.82 7.64
CA ILE A 95 -1.17 8.66 6.52
C ILE A 95 -1.11 7.78 5.27
N ASP A 96 -1.91 8.18 4.29
CA ASP A 96 -2.12 7.48 3.04
C ASP A 96 -1.47 8.27 1.90
N ILE A 97 -0.54 7.65 1.18
CA ILE A 97 0.15 8.24 0.03
C ILE A 97 -0.15 7.52 -1.29
N ASP A 98 -1.13 6.63 -1.30
CA ASP A 98 -1.73 6.07 -2.50
C ASP A 98 -2.28 7.21 -3.38
N ALA A 99 -2.26 7.03 -4.70
CA ALA A 99 -2.88 8.02 -5.59
C ALA A 99 -4.39 8.07 -5.46
N HIS A 100 -5.02 7.04 -4.91
CA HIS A 100 -6.46 7.01 -4.63
C HIS A 100 -6.76 7.46 -3.20
N HIS A 101 -7.89 8.16 -3.02
CA HIS A 101 -8.35 8.53 -1.69
C HIS A 101 -8.66 7.29 -0.83
N GLY A 102 -8.10 7.21 0.38
CA GLY A 102 -8.35 6.13 1.34
C GLY A 102 -9.72 6.23 2.01
N ASP A 103 -10.78 6.18 1.22
CA ASP A 103 -12.16 6.45 1.62
C ASP A 103 -12.69 5.49 2.69
N GLY A 104 -12.37 4.20 2.57
CA GLY A 104 -12.80 3.19 3.55
C GLY A 104 -12.21 3.43 4.94
N VAL A 105 -10.94 3.84 5.01
CA VAL A 105 -10.30 4.17 6.30
C VAL A 105 -10.83 5.48 6.85
N GLN A 106 -10.93 6.52 6.01
CA GLN A 106 -11.53 7.79 6.42
C GLN A 106 -12.92 7.57 7.03
N ASN A 107 -13.79 6.85 6.32
CA ASN A 107 -15.17 6.62 6.73
C ASN A 107 -15.28 5.80 8.02
N ALA A 108 -14.36 4.86 8.25
CA ALA A 108 -14.34 4.04 9.47
C ALA A 108 -14.06 4.85 10.74
N PHE A 109 -13.41 6.03 10.62
CA PHE A 109 -13.01 6.88 11.74
C PHE A 109 -13.49 8.32 11.62
N TYR A 110 -14.51 8.57 10.81
CA TYR A 110 -14.98 9.91 10.46
C TYR A 110 -15.55 10.70 11.65
N ASP A 111 -15.94 10.02 12.72
CA ASP A 111 -16.45 10.58 13.97
C ASP A 111 -15.50 10.31 15.18
N ASN A 112 -14.21 10.08 14.94
CA ASN A 112 -13.27 9.65 15.97
C ASN A 112 -12.11 10.64 16.12
N ASP A 113 -11.95 11.24 17.32
CA ASP A 113 -10.89 12.20 17.65
C ASP A 113 -9.57 11.56 18.13
N GLN A 114 -9.53 10.21 18.24
CA GLN A 114 -8.32 9.47 18.59
C GLN A 114 -7.57 8.96 17.36
N VAL A 115 -8.12 9.19 16.15
CA VAL A 115 -7.50 8.84 14.87
C VAL A 115 -7.38 10.09 14.03
N LEU A 116 -6.18 10.39 13.56
CA LEU A 116 -5.95 11.38 12.52
C LEU A 116 -5.75 10.65 11.20
N THR A 117 -6.68 10.78 10.26
CA THR A 117 -6.51 10.28 8.90
C THR A 117 -6.05 11.41 7.99
N ILE A 118 -4.97 11.20 7.25
CA ILE A 118 -4.48 12.14 6.24
C ILE A 118 -4.29 11.37 4.94
N SER A 119 -4.91 11.82 3.85
CA SER A 119 -4.76 11.23 2.53
C SER A 119 -4.26 12.26 1.52
N LEU A 120 -3.11 11.98 0.89
CA LEU A 120 -2.58 12.75 -0.24
C LEU A 120 -2.87 11.96 -1.50
N HIS A 121 -3.77 12.42 -2.33
CA HIS A 121 -4.28 11.66 -3.46
C HIS A 121 -4.57 12.55 -4.66
N GLU A 122 -4.64 11.96 -5.84
CA GLU A 122 -5.15 12.67 -7.01
C GLU A 122 -6.62 13.00 -6.79
N SER A 123 -7.00 14.23 -7.07
CA SER A 123 -8.35 14.73 -6.78
C SER A 123 -9.44 13.81 -7.31
N GLY A 124 -10.44 13.56 -6.48
CA GLY A 124 -11.64 12.80 -6.82
C GLY A 124 -12.46 13.37 -7.99
N GLN A 125 -12.10 14.54 -8.51
CA GLN A 125 -12.64 15.04 -9.79
C GLN A 125 -12.13 14.25 -10.99
N TYR A 126 -10.99 13.60 -10.88
CA TYR A 126 -10.28 12.93 -11.96
C TYR A 126 -10.06 11.44 -11.73
N LEU A 127 -10.06 11.01 -10.46
CA LEU A 127 -9.72 9.65 -10.09
C LEU A 127 -10.78 9.03 -9.16
N PHE A 128 -10.89 7.70 -9.22
CA PHE A 128 -11.64 6.88 -8.25
C PHE A 128 -11.10 7.14 -6.81
N PRO A 129 -11.91 7.10 -5.77
CA PRO A 129 -13.36 6.80 -5.73
C PRO A 129 -14.27 8.01 -5.97
N GLY A 130 -13.74 9.16 -6.30
CA GLY A 130 -14.53 10.37 -6.53
C GLY A 130 -14.85 11.14 -5.25
N THR A 131 -14.13 10.88 -4.16
CA THR A 131 -14.24 11.50 -2.83
C THR A 131 -12.90 12.08 -2.39
N GLY A 132 -12.76 12.49 -1.13
CA GLY A 132 -11.51 13.05 -0.60
C GLY A 132 -11.37 14.54 -0.87
N PHE A 133 -12.46 15.30 -0.85
CA PHE A 133 -12.41 16.73 -0.99
C PHE A 133 -12.05 17.42 0.34
N VAL A 134 -11.45 18.61 0.28
CA VAL A 134 -10.98 19.35 1.45
C VAL A 134 -12.06 19.65 2.51
N ASN A 135 -13.33 19.64 2.13
CA ASN A 135 -14.45 19.83 3.03
C ASN A 135 -14.91 18.55 3.73
N GLU A 136 -14.39 17.40 3.36
CA GLU A 136 -14.63 16.13 4.05
C GLU A 136 -13.69 16.05 5.27
N SER A 137 -14.09 16.67 6.39
CA SER A 137 -13.22 16.90 7.53
C SER A 137 -13.65 16.20 8.83
N GLY A 138 -14.60 15.27 8.75
CA GLY A 138 -15.10 14.52 9.91
C GLY A 138 -16.44 15.00 10.43
N HIS A 139 -17.00 14.21 11.34
CA HIS A 139 -18.21 14.53 12.12
C HIS A 139 -17.88 14.60 13.62
N PRO A 140 -18.66 15.33 14.44
CA PRO A 140 -18.40 15.36 15.88
C PRO A 140 -18.41 13.96 16.50
N PRO A 141 -17.41 13.61 17.36
CA PRO A 141 -16.31 14.45 17.85
C PRO A 141 -15.07 14.52 16.93
N GLY A 142 -15.05 13.82 15.80
CA GLY A 142 -13.90 13.70 14.87
C GLY A 142 -13.74 14.88 13.88
N ILE A 143 -14.40 16.02 14.07
CA ILE A 143 -14.25 17.19 13.18
C ILE A 143 -12.80 17.68 13.19
N GLY A 144 -12.19 17.79 11.99
CA GLY A 144 -10.80 18.22 11.80
C GLY A 144 -9.78 17.09 11.90
N TYR A 145 -10.22 15.84 12.14
CA TYR A 145 -9.35 14.67 12.21
C TYR A 145 -9.34 13.84 10.92
N ALA A 146 -10.21 14.14 9.96
CA ALA A 146 -10.10 13.67 8.58
C ALA A 146 -9.53 14.82 7.73
N VAL A 147 -8.37 14.59 7.11
CA VAL A 147 -7.64 15.60 6.32
C VAL A 147 -7.40 15.07 4.92
N ASN A 148 -7.94 15.78 3.94
CA ASN A 148 -7.80 15.45 2.54
C ASN A 148 -6.96 16.48 1.81
N ILE A 149 -5.98 16.01 1.06
CA ILE A 149 -5.06 16.80 0.26
C ILE A 149 -5.21 16.35 -1.20
N PRO A 150 -6.30 16.79 -1.89
CA PRO A 150 -6.52 16.45 -3.29
C PRO A 150 -5.52 17.20 -4.18
N LEU A 151 -4.74 16.46 -4.93
CA LEU A 151 -3.72 16.97 -5.83
C LEU A 151 -4.24 16.98 -7.27
N PHE A 152 -3.72 17.89 -8.10
CA PHE A 152 -4.05 17.88 -9.52
C PHE A 152 -3.29 16.76 -10.25
N PRO A 153 -3.86 16.21 -11.33
CA PRO A 153 -3.10 15.37 -12.26
C PRO A 153 -1.76 16.01 -12.62
N TYR A 154 -0.75 15.19 -12.82
CA TYR A 154 0.64 15.60 -13.16
C TYR A 154 1.40 16.32 -12.05
N THR A 155 0.92 16.28 -10.81
CA THR A 155 1.69 16.75 -9.65
C THR A 155 2.93 15.87 -9.45
N GLY A 156 4.10 16.48 -9.50
CA GLY A 156 5.41 15.83 -9.33
C GLY A 156 6.00 16.00 -7.92
N ASP A 157 7.23 15.54 -7.77
CA ASP A 157 7.95 15.45 -6.49
C ASP A 157 7.97 16.76 -5.71
N ASP A 158 8.33 17.88 -6.35
CA ASP A 158 8.53 19.15 -5.65
C ASP A 158 7.26 19.61 -4.93
N ILE A 159 6.13 19.58 -5.63
CA ILE A 159 4.85 19.99 -5.04
C ILE A 159 4.39 18.97 -4.00
N TYR A 160 4.53 17.68 -4.29
CA TYR A 160 4.09 16.61 -3.40
C TYR A 160 4.84 16.65 -2.06
N VAL A 161 6.18 16.68 -2.12
CA VAL A 161 7.04 16.67 -0.92
C VAL A 161 6.89 17.98 -0.14
N GLU A 162 6.77 19.13 -0.81
CA GLU A 162 6.55 20.41 -0.11
C GLU A 162 5.18 20.44 0.56
N THR A 163 4.14 19.92 -0.09
CA THR A 163 2.81 19.79 0.50
C THR A 163 2.84 18.87 1.73
N PHE A 164 3.54 17.76 1.63
CA PHE A 164 3.72 16.85 2.76
C PHE A 164 4.39 17.56 3.95
N LYS A 165 5.46 18.29 3.71
CA LYS A 165 6.19 19.04 4.74
C LYS A 165 5.36 20.15 5.38
N SER A 166 4.61 20.89 4.57
CA SER A 166 3.88 22.07 5.03
C SER A 166 2.54 21.74 5.70
N VAL A 167 1.93 20.60 5.37
CA VAL A 167 0.61 20.21 5.90
C VAL A 167 0.73 19.02 6.85
N VAL A 168 1.29 17.90 6.40
CA VAL A 168 1.27 16.63 7.15
C VAL A 168 2.09 16.72 8.44
N LEU A 169 3.35 17.18 8.34
CA LEU A 169 4.23 17.21 9.51
C LEU A 169 3.69 18.07 10.66
N PRO A 170 3.18 19.30 10.43
CA PRO A 170 2.60 20.10 11.51
C PRO A 170 1.37 19.46 12.14
N LEU A 171 0.50 18.82 11.33
CA LEU A 171 -0.70 18.16 11.83
C LEU A 171 -0.35 16.96 12.71
N VAL A 172 0.55 16.09 12.28
CA VAL A 172 1.00 14.94 13.08
C VAL A 172 1.64 15.38 14.38
N ARG A 173 2.50 16.41 14.36
CA ARG A 173 3.11 16.97 15.58
C ARG A 173 2.07 17.52 16.56
N THR A 174 1.06 18.21 16.03
CA THR A 174 0.00 18.80 16.87
C THR A 174 -0.91 17.70 17.43
N PHE A 175 -1.20 16.68 16.65
CA PHE A 175 -2.03 15.56 17.07
C PHE A 175 -1.33 14.71 18.14
N GLY A 176 -0.02 14.49 18.03
CA GLY A 176 0.78 13.72 19.00
C GLY A 176 0.36 12.25 19.06
N PRO A 177 0.44 11.48 17.97
CA PRO A 177 0.05 10.07 17.98
C PRO A 177 1.05 9.21 18.75
N ASP A 178 0.58 8.07 19.27
CA ASP A 178 1.43 7.02 19.84
C ASP A 178 1.99 6.09 18.76
N VAL A 179 1.29 5.93 17.65
CA VAL A 179 1.64 5.03 16.54
C VAL A 179 1.34 5.70 15.20
N LEU A 180 2.25 5.54 14.27
CA LEU A 180 2.09 5.89 12.87
C LEU A 180 1.72 4.63 12.09
N ILE A 181 0.62 4.68 11.33
CA ILE A 181 0.32 3.71 10.27
C ILE A 181 0.40 4.44 8.94
N THR A 182 1.07 3.86 7.96
CA THR A 182 1.14 4.43 6.61
C THR A 182 0.68 3.43 5.57
N GLN A 183 -0.08 3.91 4.60
CA GLN A 183 -0.33 3.21 3.35
C GLN A 183 0.64 3.76 2.32
N LEU A 184 1.47 2.89 1.76
CA LEU A 184 2.58 3.23 0.89
C LEU A 184 2.31 2.78 -0.56
N GLY A 185 1.12 3.06 -1.07
CA GLY A 185 0.79 2.85 -2.48
C GLY A 185 1.82 3.52 -3.40
N VAL A 186 2.17 2.84 -4.47
CA VAL A 186 3.18 3.29 -5.45
C VAL A 186 2.52 3.74 -6.74
N ASP A 187 1.20 3.75 -6.79
CA ASP A 187 0.44 4.20 -7.96
C ASP A 187 0.49 5.73 -8.20
N SER A 188 1.06 6.48 -7.25
CA SER A 188 1.48 7.87 -7.47
C SER A 188 2.71 8.01 -8.39
N TYR A 189 3.38 6.91 -8.75
CA TYR A 189 4.57 6.88 -9.56
C TYR A 189 4.27 7.20 -11.04
N HIS A 190 5.14 7.98 -11.70
CA HIS A 190 4.90 8.59 -13.03
C HIS A 190 4.65 7.59 -14.18
N THR A 191 4.96 6.32 -14.03
CA THR A 191 4.67 5.26 -15.03
C THR A 191 3.47 4.39 -14.69
N ASP A 192 2.76 4.72 -13.60
CA ASP A 192 1.58 3.96 -13.25
C ASP A 192 0.49 4.11 -14.31
N PRO A 193 -0.12 3.00 -14.77
CA PRO A 193 -1.09 3.04 -15.86
C PRO A 193 -2.48 3.50 -15.44
N LEU A 194 -2.79 3.59 -14.13
CA LEU A 194 -4.14 3.89 -13.63
C LEU A 194 -4.29 5.32 -13.12
N THR A 195 -3.19 6.03 -12.86
CA THR A 195 -3.20 7.35 -12.24
C THR A 195 -2.40 8.37 -13.05
N HIS A 196 -2.43 9.63 -12.67
CA HIS A 196 -1.76 10.70 -13.41
C HIS A 196 -0.75 11.48 -12.56
N LEU A 197 -0.52 11.10 -11.30
CA LEU A 197 0.54 11.68 -10.49
C LEU A 197 1.90 11.36 -11.10
N GLN A 198 2.90 12.18 -10.80
CA GLN A 198 4.20 12.12 -11.47
C GLN A 198 5.37 12.03 -10.47
N LEU A 199 5.19 11.22 -9.41
CA LEU A 199 6.29 10.99 -8.48
C LEU A 199 7.36 10.11 -9.12
N THR A 200 8.61 10.44 -8.78
CA THR A 200 9.75 9.58 -9.07
C THR A 200 10.12 8.74 -7.83
N THR A 201 11.04 7.81 -7.98
CA THR A 201 11.64 7.07 -6.85
C THR A 201 12.19 8.04 -5.81
N ARG A 202 12.74 9.18 -6.23
CA ARG A 202 13.30 10.19 -5.32
C ARG A 202 12.19 10.83 -4.47
N GLY A 203 11.14 11.35 -5.09
CA GLY A 203 10.02 11.97 -4.36
C GLY A 203 9.36 11.00 -3.39
N PHE A 204 9.16 9.75 -3.82
CA PHE A 204 8.65 8.69 -2.96
C PHE A 204 9.56 8.47 -1.74
N LEU A 205 10.88 8.33 -1.93
CA LEU A 205 11.84 8.12 -0.84
C LEU A 205 12.00 9.34 0.06
N ASP A 206 11.89 10.56 -0.47
CA ASP A 206 11.91 11.77 0.34
C ASP A 206 10.73 11.75 1.35
N VAL A 207 9.54 11.28 0.94
CA VAL A 207 8.40 11.09 1.85
C VAL A 207 8.67 9.97 2.86
N ILE A 208 9.23 8.84 2.45
CA ILE A 208 9.62 7.75 3.36
C ILE A 208 10.60 8.25 4.43
N GLN A 209 11.56 9.11 4.05
CA GLN A 209 12.47 9.72 5.00
C GLN A 209 11.74 10.61 6.02
N LEU A 210 10.76 11.40 5.56
CA LEU A 210 9.96 12.23 6.46
C LEU A 210 9.16 11.39 7.45
N PHE A 211 8.62 10.23 7.07
CA PHE A 211 8.02 9.28 8.01
C PHE A 211 9.04 8.75 9.02
N SER A 212 10.22 8.36 8.56
CA SER A 212 11.29 7.84 9.42
C SER A 212 11.75 8.89 10.46
N ASP A 213 11.78 10.16 10.06
CA ASP A 213 12.20 11.29 10.91
C ASP A 213 11.18 11.63 12.01
N MET A 214 9.95 11.16 11.91
CA MET A 214 8.94 11.33 12.97
C MET A 214 9.29 10.56 14.24
N GLN A 215 10.13 9.54 14.15
CA GLN A 215 10.60 8.70 15.28
C GLN A 215 9.47 8.09 16.12
N LEU A 216 8.35 7.74 15.45
CA LEU A 216 7.21 7.05 16.03
C LEU A 216 7.33 5.54 15.81
N PRO A 217 6.72 4.69 16.66
CA PRO A 217 6.41 3.33 16.30
C PRO A 217 5.62 3.32 14.99
N TRP A 218 6.07 2.53 14.01
CA TRP A 218 5.61 2.66 12.62
C TRP A 218 5.21 1.33 12.02
N LEU A 219 3.93 1.21 11.67
CA LEU A 219 3.38 0.15 10.83
C LEU A 219 3.23 0.68 9.40
N ALA A 220 4.08 0.23 8.50
CA ALA A 220 3.95 0.48 7.08
C ALA A 220 3.15 -0.63 6.40
N LEU A 221 2.28 -0.23 5.49
CA LEU A 221 1.47 -1.12 4.67
C LEU A 221 1.79 -0.88 3.20
N GLY A 222 1.57 -1.88 2.36
CA GLY A 222 1.60 -1.71 0.91
C GLY A 222 0.48 -0.80 0.43
N GLY A 223 -0.16 -1.14 -0.65
CA GLY A 223 -1.23 -0.34 -1.26
C GLY A 223 -1.30 -0.57 -2.75
N GLY A 224 -1.85 0.39 -3.50
CA GLY A 224 -1.88 0.40 -4.94
C GLY A 224 -0.48 0.46 -5.56
N GLY A 225 -0.45 0.23 -6.86
CA GLY A 225 0.75 0.22 -7.68
C GLY A 225 0.63 -0.83 -8.77
N TYR A 226 0.60 -0.37 -10.01
CA TYR A 226 0.26 -1.19 -11.18
C TYR A 226 1.38 -1.23 -12.21
N ASP A 227 2.48 -0.50 -11.96
CA ASP A 227 3.79 -0.73 -12.56
C ASP A 227 4.61 -1.65 -11.64
N VAL A 228 4.67 -2.94 -11.97
CA VAL A 228 5.35 -3.97 -11.16
C VAL A 228 6.82 -3.64 -10.87
N GLY A 229 7.49 -3.02 -11.85
CA GLY A 229 8.90 -2.59 -11.70
C GLY A 229 9.06 -1.47 -10.70
N ALA A 230 8.16 -0.48 -10.73
CA ALA A 230 8.14 0.63 -9.78
C ALA A 230 7.80 0.13 -8.35
N VAL A 231 6.80 -0.73 -8.22
CA VAL A 231 6.39 -1.32 -6.93
C VAL A 231 7.55 -2.05 -6.26
N ALA A 232 8.18 -2.98 -6.96
CA ALA A 232 9.29 -3.76 -6.42
C ALA A 232 10.46 -2.85 -5.99
N ARG A 233 10.77 -1.83 -6.79
CA ARG A 233 11.82 -0.85 -6.51
C ARG A 233 11.49 0.02 -5.30
N CYS A 234 10.34 0.68 -5.32
CA CYS A 234 9.97 1.64 -4.30
C CYS A 234 9.81 0.97 -2.92
N TRP A 235 9.13 -0.17 -2.85
CA TRP A 235 8.97 -0.86 -1.55
C TRP A 235 10.26 -1.47 -1.03
N SER A 236 11.15 -1.98 -1.89
CA SER A 236 12.47 -2.46 -1.45
C SER A 236 13.31 -1.33 -0.85
N LEU A 237 13.31 -0.18 -1.50
CA LEU A 237 14.02 1.01 -1.04
C LEU A 237 13.38 1.60 0.22
N ALA A 238 12.04 1.65 0.29
CA ALA A 238 11.32 2.08 1.48
C ALA A 238 11.65 1.21 2.70
N TYR A 239 11.64 -0.11 2.53
CA TYR A 239 12.02 -1.03 3.58
C TYR A 239 13.47 -0.83 4.03
N GLY A 240 14.41 -0.72 3.07
CA GLY A 240 15.81 -0.41 3.38
C GLY A 240 15.94 0.86 4.23
N GLN A 241 15.26 1.93 3.84
CA GLN A 241 15.27 3.19 4.56
C GLN A 241 14.62 3.11 5.94
N MET A 242 13.51 2.36 6.07
CA MET A 242 12.86 2.09 7.35
C MET A 242 13.80 1.45 8.38
N ILE A 243 14.64 0.52 7.97
CA ILE A 243 15.58 -0.21 8.84
C ILE A 243 16.97 0.44 8.92
N GLY A 244 17.14 1.62 8.29
CA GLY A 244 18.43 2.33 8.27
C GLY A 244 19.50 1.67 7.41
N LEU A 245 19.10 0.86 6.43
CA LEU A 245 19.99 0.21 5.47
C LEU A 245 20.12 1.04 4.20
N THR A 246 21.32 1.42 3.83
CA THR A 246 21.60 2.02 2.52
C THR A 246 21.72 0.92 1.49
N LEU A 247 20.76 0.80 0.61
CA LEU A 247 20.82 -0.14 -0.50
C LEU A 247 21.80 0.35 -1.58
N PRO A 248 22.52 -0.58 -2.24
CA PRO A 248 23.42 -0.20 -3.33
C PRO A 248 22.62 0.35 -4.49
N ASN A 249 23.18 1.36 -5.17
CA ASN A 249 22.53 1.99 -6.34
C ASN A 249 22.55 1.10 -7.60
N ASN A 250 23.15 -0.06 -7.55
CA ASN A 250 23.20 -1.01 -8.67
C ASN A 250 22.33 -2.22 -8.37
N ILE A 251 21.51 -2.61 -9.34
CA ILE A 251 20.76 -3.85 -9.28
C ILE A 251 21.77 -5.02 -9.34
N PRO A 252 21.67 -6.00 -8.44
CA PRO A 252 22.54 -7.19 -8.49
C PRO A 252 22.49 -7.86 -9.86
N THR A 253 23.65 -8.20 -10.41
CA THR A 253 23.77 -8.82 -11.75
C THR A 253 23.00 -10.13 -11.86
N ASP A 254 22.84 -10.84 -10.76
CA ASP A 254 22.09 -12.10 -10.70
C ASP A 254 20.58 -11.90 -10.94
N LEU A 255 20.04 -10.75 -10.55
CA LEU A 255 18.66 -10.37 -10.85
C LEU A 255 18.47 -10.04 -12.34
N VAL A 256 19.49 -9.49 -13.00
CA VAL A 256 19.47 -9.19 -14.44
C VAL A 256 19.52 -10.49 -15.28
N GLN A 257 20.08 -11.57 -14.74
CA GLN A 257 20.14 -12.87 -15.44
C GLN A 257 18.87 -13.71 -15.30
N PHE A 258 17.99 -13.35 -14.37
CA PHE A 258 16.73 -14.08 -14.12
C PHE A 258 15.65 -13.86 -15.19
N THR A 259 15.98 -13.14 -16.23
CA THR A 259 15.15 -12.92 -17.42
C THR A 259 15.39 -13.99 -18.49
N GLY A 260 15.88 -15.14 -18.09
CA GLY A 260 16.00 -16.30 -18.95
C GLY A 260 14.61 -16.72 -19.43
N THR A 261 14.39 -16.63 -20.73
CA THR A 261 13.29 -17.25 -21.41
C THR A 261 13.38 -18.77 -21.21
N ASP A 262 12.70 -19.29 -20.22
CA ASP A 262 12.32 -20.69 -20.23
C ASP A 262 11.23 -20.82 -21.29
N GLN A 263 11.59 -21.36 -22.44
CA GLN A 263 10.73 -21.47 -23.61
C GLN A 263 9.57 -22.44 -23.41
N ASP A 264 9.50 -23.11 -22.27
CA ASP A 264 8.52 -24.18 -22.01
C ASP A 264 7.36 -23.75 -21.08
N ASP A 265 7.40 -22.55 -20.50
CA ASP A 265 6.28 -22.03 -19.72
C ASP A 265 5.79 -20.68 -20.24
N ALA A 266 4.84 -20.76 -21.18
CA ALA A 266 4.23 -19.61 -21.85
C ALA A 266 3.35 -18.73 -20.92
N SER A 267 3.41 -18.91 -19.61
CA SER A 267 2.51 -18.26 -18.63
C SER A 267 3.11 -17.15 -17.80
N VAL A 268 4.43 -16.91 -17.84
CA VAL A 268 5.05 -15.85 -17.03
C VAL A 268 6.10 -15.09 -17.83
N THR A 269 5.68 -14.04 -18.51
CA THR A 269 6.62 -13.02 -18.97
C THR A 269 6.67 -11.91 -17.94
N ALA A 270 7.51 -12.05 -16.92
CA ALA A 270 7.92 -10.91 -16.16
C ALA A 270 8.69 -9.99 -17.10
N GLY A 271 8.15 -8.80 -17.36
CA GLY A 271 8.84 -7.79 -18.16
C GLY A 271 10.16 -7.44 -17.50
N VAL A 272 11.24 -7.72 -18.21
CA VAL A 272 12.58 -7.38 -17.75
C VAL A 272 12.85 -5.97 -18.10
N VAL A 273 12.94 -5.13 -17.09
CA VAL A 273 13.52 -3.80 -17.24
C VAL A 273 15.05 -3.98 -17.24
N LYS A 274 15.67 -3.91 -18.41
CA LYS A 274 17.13 -3.77 -18.50
C LYS A 274 17.47 -2.38 -17.96
N THR A 275 17.86 -2.29 -16.69
CA THR A 275 18.32 -1.05 -16.14
C THR A 275 19.85 -1.01 -16.16
N THR A 276 20.40 -0.02 -16.78
CA THR A 276 21.84 0.23 -16.75
C THR A 276 22.27 1.12 -15.57
N ASN A 277 21.34 1.72 -14.82
CA ASN A 277 21.67 2.85 -13.95
C ASN A 277 21.19 2.77 -12.48
N GLY A 278 20.73 1.63 -11.98
CA GLY A 278 20.48 1.49 -10.54
C GLY A 278 19.06 1.85 -10.06
N PHE A 279 18.86 1.89 -8.75
CA PHE A 279 17.56 2.04 -8.09
C PHE A 279 17.04 3.49 -8.04
N LEU A 280 17.90 4.47 -8.16
CA LEU A 280 17.54 5.89 -8.09
C LEU A 280 17.44 6.48 -9.50
N ASP A 281 16.28 7.04 -9.82
CA ASP A 281 16.14 7.91 -10.98
C ASP A 281 16.51 9.35 -10.60
N ASN A 282 17.14 10.06 -11.49
CA ASN A 282 17.56 11.46 -11.28
C ASN A 282 16.59 12.44 -11.97
N GLY A 283 15.30 12.11 -12.09
CA GLY A 283 14.30 12.93 -12.77
C GLY A 283 14.25 12.75 -14.29
N THR A 284 15.21 12.03 -14.86
CA THR A 284 15.13 11.42 -16.19
C THR A 284 15.30 9.94 -15.95
N ASP A 285 14.21 9.23 -15.76
CA ASP A 285 14.29 7.80 -15.47
C ASP A 285 14.83 7.05 -16.69
N PRO A 286 16.14 6.71 -16.73
CA PRO A 286 16.73 5.97 -17.83
C PRO A 286 16.24 4.53 -17.87
N LEU A 287 15.43 4.11 -16.89
CA LEU A 287 14.84 2.78 -16.82
C LEU A 287 13.69 2.61 -17.83
N LEU A 288 13.15 3.70 -18.36
CA LEU A 288 12.01 3.69 -19.27
C LEU A 288 12.39 3.71 -20.77
N THR A 289 13.67 3.76 -21.12
CA THR A 289 14.09 3.69 -22.52
C THR A 289 14.25 2.26 -23.06
N GLY A 290 13.93 1.24 -22.25
CA GLY A 290 13.83 -0.15 -22.69
C GLY A 290 12.42 -0.44 -23.18
N GLU A 291 12.27 -0.82 -24.45
CA GLU A 291 11.00 -1.31 -25.00
C GLU A 291 10.49 -2.48 -24.14
N LEU A 292 9.26 -2.34 -23.63
CA LEU A 292 8.53 -3.44 -23.01
C LEU A 292 8.05 -4.34 -24.17
N GLU A 293 8.74 -5.42 -24.45
CA GLU A 293 8.18 -6.47 -25.27
C GLU A 293 7.15 -7.26 -24.46
N THR A 294 5.88 -6.87 -24.56
CA THR A 294 4.77 -7.66 -24.06
C THR A 294 4.40 -8.72 -25.09
N THR A 295 4.89 -9.92 -24.91
CA THR A 295 4.37 -11.08 -25.65
C THR A 295 3.67 -12.02 -24.68
N GLY A 296 2.34 -12.10 -24.74
CA GLY A 296 1.61 -13.18 -24.12
C GLY A 296 0.36 -12.77 -23.32
N SER A 297 -0.67 -13.55 -23.46
CA SER A 297 -2.04 -13.37 -23.02
C SER A 297 -2.21 -13.22 -21.51
N THR A 298 -3.13 -12.35 -21.14
CA THR A 298 -3.58 -12.07 -19.78
C THR A 298 -4.39 -13.22 -19.19
N SER A 299 -3.76 -14.19 -18.56
CA SER A 299 -4.45 -15.10 -17.63
C SER A 299 -3.44 -15.74 -16.66
N GLY A 300 -3.46 -15.30 -15.42
CA GLY A 300 -2.80 -15.94 -14.30
C GLY A 300 -1.54 -15.23 -13.83
N TYR A 301 -1.69 -14.30 -12.89
CA TYR A 301 -0.55 -13.73 -12.18
C TYR A 301 -0.10 -14.69 -11.07
N SER A 302 1.02 -15.34 -11.25
CA SER A 302 1.74 -15.98 -10.18
C SER A 302 3.02 -15.17 -9.95
N PHE A 303 3.08 -14.48 -8.82
CA PHE A 303 4.27 -13.73 -8.43
C PHE A 303 5.26 -14.70 -7.77
N ALA A 304 6.29 -15.10 -8.47
CA ALA A 304 7.47 -15.73 -7.92
C ALA A 304 8.70 -14.90 -8.30
N LEU A 305 9.05 -13.91 -7.49
CA LEU A 305 10.37 -13.30 -7.52
C LEU A 305 11.22 -14.05 -6.49
N PRO A 306 12.24 -14.87 -6.89
CA PRO A 306 13.07 -15.63 -5.94
C PRO A 306 13.79 -14.74 -4.91
N GLY A 307 14.08 -13.49 -5.26
CA GLY A 307 14.62 -12.50 -4.32
C GLY A 307 13.59 -11.93 -3.36
N ALA A 308 12.34 -11.73 -3.82
CA ALA A 308 11.23 -11.30 -2.97
C ALA A 308 10.79 -12.43 -2.03
N GLU A 309 10.85 -13.68 -2.46
CA GLU A 309 10.55 -14.83 -1.60
C GLU A 309 11.58 -14.99 -0.49
N ALA A 310 12.86 -14.71 -0.74
CA ALA A 310 13.89 -14.67 0.31
C ALA A 310 13.70 -13.49 1.26
N LEU A 311 13.29 -12.31 0.76
CA LEU A 311 12.90 -11.16 1.58
C LEU A 311 11.56 -11.39 2.26
N PHE A 312 10.61 -12.06 1.60
CA PHE A 312 9.32 -12.46 2.13
C PHE A 312 9.50 -13.53 3.22
N GLN A 313 10.36 -14.52 3.04
CA GLN A 313 10.66 -15.52 4.06
C GLN A 313 11.54 -15.00 5.20
N ALA A 314 12.35 -13.98 4.97
CA ALA A 314 13.08 -13.30 6.04
C ALA A 314 12.21 -12.35 6.85
N ALA A 315 11.12 -11.82 6.25
CA ALA A 315 10.13 -10.97 6.89
C ALA A 315 8.94 -11.75 7.47
N LEU A 316 8.60 -12.91 6.89
CA LEU A 316 7.60 -13.85 7.42
C LEU A 316 8.29 -14.77 8.44
N ILE A 317 8.04 -14.44 9.68
CA ILE A 317 8.50 -15.14 10.87
C ILE A 317 8.22 -16.63 10.77
N PRO A 318 9.21 -17.50 11.06
CA PRO A 318 9.05 -18.97 11.06
C PRO A 318 7.99 -19.52 12.04
N GLN A 319 7.34 -18.68 12.82
CA GLN A 319 6.41 -19.10 13.88
C GLN A 319 4.97 -19.34 13.40
N PHE A 320 4.59 -18.91 12.18
CA PHE A 320 3.22 -19.16 11.68
C PHE A 320 2.92 -20.61 11.30
N THR A 321 3.96 -21.43 11.11
CA THR A 321 3.75 -22.85 10.75
C THR A 321 3.43 -23.76 11.94
N HIS A 322 3.46 -23.25 13.18
CA HIS A 322 3.40 -24.10 14.37
C HIS A 322 2.31 -23.79 15.39
N ASN A 323 1.46 -22.77 15.19
CA ASN A 323 0.38 -22.52 16.14
C ASN A 323 -0.87 -21.89 15.51
N PRO A 324 -1.82 -22.71 14.99
CA PRO A 324 -3.09 -22.23 14.45
C PRO A 324 -4.00 -21.56 15.49
N SER A 325 -3.75 -21.76 16.79
CA SER A 325 -4.61 -21.25 17.87
C SER A 325 -4.49 -19.76 18.15
N LEU A 326 -3.60 -19.04 17.47
CA LEU A 326 -3.50 -17.58 17.61
C LEU A 326 -4.61 -16.80 16.86
N LEU A 327 -5.42 -17.49 16.04
CA LEU A 327 -6.56 -16.92 15.32
C LEU A 327 -7.92 -17.22 15.96
N GLU A 328 -7.98 -17.98 17.05
CA GLU A 328 -9.26 -18.37 17.70
C GLU A 328 -9.83 -17.30 18.65
N GLY A 329 -9.35 -16.10 18.64
CA GLY A 329 -9.81 -15.01 19.50
C GLY A 329 -10.30 -13.74 18.79
N TYR A 330 -10.53 -13.79 17.46
CA TYR A 330 -10.96 -12.62 16.69
C TYR A 330 -12.17 -12.91 15.83
#